data_90cc5f99af990d4ae961fcbc54b14253
#
_entry.id   90cc5f99af990d4ae961fcbc54b14253
#
_cell.length_a   1.000
_cell.length_b   1.000
_cell.length_c   1.000
_cell.angle_alpha   90.00
_cell.angle_beta   90.00
_cell.angle_gamma   90.00
#
_symmetry.space_group_name_H-M   'P 1'
#
loop_
_entity.id
_entity.type
_entity.pdbx_description
1 polymer ?
#
loop_
_entity_poly.entity_id
_entity_poly.type
_entity_poly.pdbx_seq_one_letter_code
_entity_poly.pdbx_strand_id
1 'polypeptide(L)'
;MIAFSTCWNSQKHSDGLAMVEEILELGFDTVEISHGLKVSLLPGIIRAFEEKIIKVAGVHNFCPSPVEVLIDAPDCYEFTSHRERERKRAIDLTLTTIKTAEKFNAKYIVLHLGSIPMKRISPKLEKLALNDKGESKAYEKQKNKLLKKRQKIAPLYIERAKSALDKVLIEASENSINLGIESRSAYEDLPNEEEMISLMKHYEDTPVVGYWHDFGHIQRKHNLGLLDHDEWLSKMNPHIKGCHLHDVKWPHRDHQVPFSGDINFTELFKKIPNDIPIVWELSHRRTKKEILESLSKWNSIFNTNVEKNT
;
A
#
# COMPACT_ATOMS: atom_id res chain seq x y z
N MET A 1 -11.51 -6.82 -9.20
CA MET A 1 -11.45 -7.91 -8.18
C MET A 1 -11.30 -7.27 -6.81
N ILE A 2 -12.14 -7.69 -5.83
CA ILE A 2 -12.04 -7.18 -4.44
C ILE A 2 -11.33 -8.22 -3.58
N ALA A 3 -10.37 -7.78 -2.76
CA ALA A 3 -9.61 -8.60 -1.83
C ALA A 3 -9.55 -7.94 -0.44
N PHE A 4 -9.16 -8.71 0.57
CA PHE A 4 -8.98 -8.23 1.94
C PHE A 4 -7.55 -8.51 2.42
N SER A 5 -6.89 -7.51 3.01
CA SER A 5 -5.52 -7.65 3.49
C SER A 5 -5.47 -8.37 4.84
N THR A 6 -4.58 -9.35 4.97
CA THR A 6 -4.36 -10.08 6.22
C THR A 6 -3.73 -9.22 7.33
N CYS A 7 -3.33 -7.97 7.06
CA CYS A 7 -2.82 -7.04 8.08
C CYS A 7 -3.82 -6.81 9.22
N TRP A 8 -5.12 -6.91 8.92
CA TRP A 8 -6.18 -6.71 9.92
C TRP A 8 -6.14 -7.74 11.05
N ASN A 9 -5.82 -8.99 10.75
CA ASN A 9 -5.93 -10.05 11.77
C ASN A 9 -4.69 -10.95 11.94
N SER A 10 -3.64 -10.79 11.14
CA SER A 10 -2.43 -11.64 11.21
C SER A 10 -1.76 -11.66 12.60
N GLN A 11 -1.89 -10.58 13.36
CA GLN A 11 -1.32 -10.49 14.71
C GLN A 11 -2.20 -11.14 15.79
N LYS A 12 -3.46 -11.45 15.49
CA LYS A 12 -4.43 -12.07 16.41
C LYS A 12 -4.37 -13.59 16.39
N HIS A 13 -3.81 -14.19 15.33
CA HIS A 13 -3.80 -15.62 15.11
C HIS A 13 -2.41 -16.22 15.25
N SER A 14 -2.40 -17.49 15.66
CA SER A 14 -1.22 -18.38 15.63
C SER A 14 -1.32 -19.47 14.57
N ASP A 15 -2.49 -19.63 13.96
CA ASP A 15 -2.79 -20.57 12.86
C ASP A 15 -3.29 -19.79 11.64
N GLY A 16 -2.70 -20.12 10.47
CA GLY A 16 -3.02 -19.41 9.23
C GLY A 16 -4.37 -19.80 8.62
N LEU A 17 -4.86 -21.01 8.85
CA LEU A 17 -6.17 -21.44 8.38
C LEU A 17 -7.26 -20.67 9.15
N ALA A 18 -7.20 -20.68 10.49
CA ALA A 18 -8.15 -19.93 11.32
C ALA A 18 -8.13 -18.41 11.01
N MET A 19 -6.96 -17.87 10.64
CA MET A 19 -6.83 -16.47 10.23
C MET A 19 -7.63 -16.16 8.95
N VAL A 20 -7.52 -16.99 7.93
CA VAL A 20 -8.24 -16.76 6.67
C VAL A 20 -9.73 -17.13 6.77
N GLU A 21 -10.11 -18.09 7.60
CA GLU A 21 -11.51 -18.41 7.90
C GLU A 21 -12.21 -17.20 8.52
N GLU A 22 -11.55 -16.45 9.40
CA GLU A 22 -12.10 -15.21 9.96
C GLU A 22 -12.35 -14.13 8.89
N ILE A 23 -11.55 -14.09 7.83
CA ILE A 23 -11.76 -13.18 6.68
C ILE A 23 -12.93 -13.66 5.82
N LEU A 24 -13.07 -14.97 5.62
CA LEU A 24 -14.23 -15.55 4.91
C LEU A 24 -15.56 -15.23 5.61
N GLU A 25 -15.59 -15.22 6.95
CA GLU A 25 -16.79 -14.82 7.72
C GLU A 25 -17.22 -13.38 7.43
N LEU A 26 -16.33 -12.53 6.97
CA LEU A 26 -16.64 -11.15 6.52
C LEU A 26 -17.17 -11.09 5.09
N GLY A 27 -17.18 -12.20 4.36
CA GLY A 27 -17.64 -12.28 2.98
C GLY A 27 -16.57 -12.08 1.91
N PHE A 28 -15.27 -12.12 2.27
CA PHE A 28 -14.17 -12.02 1.32
C PHE A 28 -13.56 -13.41 1.07
N ASP A 29 -13.61 -13.89 -0.17
CA ASP A 29 -12.99 -15.16 -0.61
C ASP A 29 -11.56 -14.98 -1.16
N THR A 30 -11.12 -13.75 -1.28
CA THR A 30 -9.83 -13.38 -1.88
C THR A 30 -9.05 -12.52 -0.91
N VAL A 31 -7.78 -12.85 -0.69
CA VAL A 31 -6.91 -12.13 0.24
C VAL A 31 -5.67 -11.58 -0.44
N GLU A 32 -5.15 -10.49 0.12
CA GLU A 32 -3.75 -10.09 -0.03
C GLU A 32 -2.99 -10.55 1.22
N ILE A 33 -1.87 -11.27 1.01
CA ILE A 33 -0.98 -11.62 2.10
C ILE A 33 -0.14 -10.40 2.45
N SER A 34 -0.40 -9.80 3.61
CA SER A 34 0.22 -8.55 4.05
C SER A 34 1.68 -8.74 4.50
N HIS A 35 2.42 -7.62 4.53
CA HIS A 35 3.66 -7.52 5.30
C HIS A 35 3.43 -7.87 6.78
N GLY A 36 4.49 -8.14 7.52
CA GLY A 36 4.38 -8.50 8.94
C GLY A 36 3.81 -9.90 9.21
N LEU A 37 3.51 -10.69 8.16
CA LEU A 37 3.03 -12.05 8.32
C LEU A 37 4.13 -12.95 8.90
N LYS A 38 3.87 -13.56 10.06
CA LYS A 38 4.77 -14.52 10.68
C LYS A 38 4.90 -15.78 9.83
N VAL A 39 6.12 -16.32 9.71
CA VAL A 39 6.40 -17.58 8.99
C VAL A 39 5.49 -18.72 9.47
N SER A 40 5.15 -18.76 10.76
CA SER A 40 4.29 -19.81 11.35
C SER A 40 2.86 -19.82 10.80
N LEU A 41 2.38 -18.74 10.20
CA LEU A 41 1.03 -18.68 9.61
C LEU A 41 0.99 -19.25 8.18
N LEU A 42 2.12 -19.25 7.46
CA LEU A 42 2.18 -19.69 6.07
C LEU A 42 1.63 -21.11 5.82
N PRO A 43 1.96 -22.14 6.64
CA PRO A 43 1.44 -23.49 6.39
C PRO A 43 -0.09 -23.57 6.35
N GLY A 44 -0.79 -22.86 7.25
CA GLY A 44 -2.24 -22.83 7.26
C GLY A 44 -2.82 -22.07 6.06
N ILE A 45 -2.18 -20.98 5.62
CA ILE A 45 -2.60 -20.23 4.43
C ILE A 45 -2.38 -21.08 3.16
N ILE A 46 -1.23 -21.76 3.04
CA ILE A 46 -0.94 -22.66 1.91
C ILE A 46 -2.01 -23.75 1.84
N ARG A 47 -2.32 -24.39 2.95
CA ARG A 47 -3.37 -25.40 3.03
C ARG A 47 -4.72 -24.84 2.56
N ALA A 48 -5.14 -23.67 3.06
CA ALA A 48 -6.40 -23.03 2.66
C ALA A 48 -6.44 -22.71 1.15
N PHE A 49 -5.30 -22.32 0.57
CA PHE A 49 -5.17 -22.07 -0.86
C PHE A 49 -5.25 -23.36 -1.69
N GLU A 50 -4.51 -24.42 -1.30
CA GLU A 50 -4.51 -25.73 -1.98
C GLU A 50 -5.88 -26.41 -1.93
N GLU A 51 -6.58 -26.31 -0.79
CA GLU A 51 -7.96 -26.79 -0.60
C GLU A 51 -9.00 -25.89 -1.28
N LYS A 52 -8.58 -24.78 -1.94
CA LYS A 52 -9.45 -23.81 -2.63
C LYS A 52 -10.47 -23.10 -1.71
N ILE A 53 -10.15 -23.02 -0.44
CA ILE A 53 -10.95 -22.29 0.57
C ILE A 53 -10.85 -20.79 0.33
N ILE A 54 -9.64 -20.30 -0.08
CA ILE A 54 -9.39 -18.91 -0.42
C ILE A 54 -8.64 -18.80 -1.76
N LYS A 55 -8.69 -17.58 -2.30
CA LYS A 55 -7.82 -17.11 -3.39
C LYS A 55 -6.81 -16.10 -2.84
N VAL A 56 -5.61 -16.05 -3.41
CA VAL A 56 -4.60 -15.04 -3.08
C VAL A 56 -4.45 -14.13 -4.30
N ALA A 57 -4.80 -12.86 -4.15
CA ALA A 57 -4.69 -11.86 -5.21
C ALA A 57 -3.26 -11.38 -5.40
N GLY A 58 -2.58 -11.11 -4.31
CA GLY A 58 -1.25 -10.54 -4.27
C GLY A 58 -0.58 -10.68 -2.90
N VAL A 59 0.62 -10.15 -2.82
CA VAL A 59 1.46 -10.21 -1.61
C VAL A 59 2.07 -8.84 -1.36
N HIS A 60 2.04 -8.38 -0.12
CA HIS A 60 2.76 -7.17 0.27
C HIS A 60 4.19 -7.51 0.72
N ASN A 61 5.17 -6.74 0.28
CA ASN A 61 6.58 -6.95 0.62
C ASN A 61 6.86 -6.43 2.07
N PHE A 62 7.57 -7.15 2.93
CA PHE A 62 8.22 -8.45 2.77
C PHE A 62 7.31 -9.57 3.24
N CYS A 63 7.26 -10.66 2.50
CA CYS A 63 6.48 -11.83 2.88
C CYS A 63 7.24 -13.14 2.60
N PRO A 64 7.40 -14.02 3.62
CA PRO A 64 7.07 -13.76 5.01
C PRO A 64 7.93 -12.67 5.65
N SER A 65 7.48 -12.15 6.77
CA SER A 65 8.28 -11.20 7.57
C SER A 65 9.64 -11.80 7.93
N PRO A 66 10.74 -11.03 7.83
CA PRO A 66 12.05 -11.52 8.25
C PRO A 66 12.02 -12.01 9.70
N VAL A 67 12.61 -13.18 9.96
CA VAL A 67 12.57 -13.81 11.29
C VAL A 67 13.26 -13.00 12.38
N GLU A 68 14.19 -12.14 12.00
CA GLU A 68 14.86 -11.20 12.90
C GLU A 68 14.02 -9.98 13.26
N VAL A 69 12.88 -9.76 12.61
CA VAL A 69 11.98 -8.63 12.84
C VAL A 69 10.76 -9.10 13.63
N LEU A 70 10.72 -8.73 14.91
CA LEU A 70 9.69 -9.20 15.83
C LEU A 70 8.41 -8.35 15.82
N ILE A 71 8.41 -7.24 15.11
CA ILE A 71 7.26 -6.33 14.98
C ILE A 71 6.84 -6.23 13.53
N ASP A 72 5.61 -5.80 13.30
CA ASP A 72 5.17 -5.43 11.97
C ASP A 72 5.90 -4.17 11.51
N ALA A 73 6.83 -4.34 10.59
CA ALA A 73 7.71 -3.28 10.11
C ALA A 73 8.00 -3.46 8.61
N PRO A 74 7.09 -3.02 7.73
CA PRO A 74 7.24 -3.15 6.28
C PRO A 74 8.50 -2.48 5.74
N ASP A 75 8.97 -1.43 6.43
CA ASP A 75 10.16 -0.67 6.07
C ASP A 75 11.40 -1.06 6.90
N CYS A 76 11.46 -2.29 7.44
CA CYS A 76 12.60 -2.76 8.25
C CYS A 76 13.92 -2.81 7.47
N TYR A 77 13.85 -2.99 6.16
CA TYR A 77 14.93 -2.86 5.21
C TYR A 77 14.46 -2.04 4.02
N GLU A 78 15.26 -1.05 3.60
CA GLU A 78 14.87 -0.13 2.54
C GLU A 78 15.82 -0.24 1.34
N PHE A 79 15.28 -0.17 0.13
CA PHE A 79 16.07 -0.05 -1.10
C PHE A 79 16.91 1.23 -1.13
N THR A 80 16.51 2.21 -0.33
CA THR A 80 17.15 3.52 -0.22
C THR A 80 18.25 3.59 0.83
N SER A 81 18.39 2.59 1.70
CA SER A 81 19.36 2.64 2.81
C SER A 81 20.76 3.10 2.35
N HIS A 82 21.42 3.91 3.17
CA HIS A 82 22.82 4.31 2.93
C HIS A 82 23.80 3.13 3.07
N ARG A 83 23.39 2.07 3.80
CA ARG A 83 24.21 0.87 4.00
C ARG A 83 23.93 -0.14 2.89
N GLU A 84 24.97 -0.49 2.14
CA GLU A 84 24.85 -1.45 1.04
C GLU A 84 24.32 -2.82 1.50
N ARG A 85 24.75 -3.29 2.66
CA ARG A 85 24.28 -4.55 3.25
C ARG A 85 22.76 -4.57 3.48
N GLU A 86 22.20 -3.45 3.93
CA GLU A 86 20.75 -3.33 4.13
C GLU A 86 19.99 -3.30 2.81
N ARG A 87 20.49 -2.57 1.79
CA ARG A 87 19.91 -2.59 0.44
C ARG A 87 19.92 -3.99 -0.16
N LYS A 88 21.06 -4.71 -0.03
CA LYS A 88 21.14 -6.11 -0.46
C LYS A 88 20.12 -6.97 0.26
N ARG A 89 19.98 -6.81 1.58
CA ARG A 89 18.98 -7.55 2.37
C ARG A 89 17.56 -7.27 1.89
N ALA A 90 17.21 -6.00 1.60
CA ALA A 90 15.92 -5.63 1.03
C ALA A 90 15.66 -6.34 -0.30
N ILE A 91 16.64 -6.40 -1.20
CA ILE A 91 16.55 -7.11 -2.48
C ILE A 91 16.34 -8.62 -2.26
N ASP A 92 17.17 -9.27 -1.43
CA ASP A 92 17.09 -10.71 -1.17
C ASP A 92 15.73 -11.10 -0.56
N LEU A 93 15.18 -10.27 0.33
CA LEU A 93 13.86 -10.46 0.90
C LEU A 93 12.74 -10.26 -0.13
N THR A 94 12.88 -9.29 -1.03
CA THR A 94 11.91 -9.09 -2.11
C THR A 94 11.91 -10.26 -3.08
N LEU A 95 13.07 -10.81 -3.43
CA LEU A 95 13.17 -12.05 -4.23
C LEU A 95 12.49 -13.23 -3.50
N THR A 96 12.58 -13.29 -2.18
CA THR A 96 11.83 -14.29 -1.38
C THR A 96 10.32 -14.04 -1.45
N THR A 97 9.88 -12.78 -1.43
CA THR A 97 8.47 -12.41 -1.58
C THR A 97 7.94 -12.79 -2.97
N ILE A 98 8.74 -12.62 -4.05
CA ILE A 98 8.38 -13.06 -5.41
C ILE A 98 8.13 -14.58 -5.42
N LYS A 99 9.02 -15.37 -4.84
CA LYS A 99 8.84 -16.83 -4.72
C LYS A 99 7.62 -17.22 -3.87
N THR A 100 7.28 -16.43 -2.89
CA THR A 100 6.06 -16.63 -2.09
C THR A 100 4.83 -16.31 -2.94
N ALA A 101 4.83 -15.22 -3.70
CA ALA A 101 3.76 -14.86 -4.62
C ALA A 101 3.53 -15.95 -5.69
N GLU A 102 4.61 -16.50 -6.26
CA GLU A 102 4.56 -17.61 -7.22
C GLU A 102 3.82 -18.84 -6.65
N LYS A 103 4.12 -19.24 -5.42
CA LYS A 103 3.46 -20.38 -4.76
C LYS A 103 1.94 -20.24 -4.65
N PHE A 104 1.45 -19.02 -4.56
CA PHE A 104 0.04 -18.70 -4.47
C PHE A 104 -0.59 -18.30 -5.82
N ASN A 105 0.14 -18.41 -6.93
CA ASN A 105 -0.27 -17.87 -8.23
C ASN A 105 -0.73 -16.39 -8.15
N ALA A 106 -0.17 -15.65 -7.21
CA ALA A 106 -0.48 -14.24 -6.98
C ALA A 106 -0.03 -13.37 -8.16
N LYS A 107 -0.79 -12.32 -8.45
CA LYS A 107 -0.61 -11.53 -9.67
C LYS A 107 0.25 -10.29 -9.47
N TYR A 108 0.47 -9.90 -8.23
CA TYR A 108 1.22 -8.68 -7.92
C TYR A 108 1.93 -8.77 -6.56
N ILE A 109 2.93 -7.91 -6.43
CA ILE A 109 3.58 -7.58 -5.16
C ILE A 109 3.50 -6.07 -4.95
N VAL A 110 3.07 -5.65 -3.76
CA VAL A 110 3.11 -4.25 -3.35
C VAL A 110 4.47 -3.94 -2.74
N LEU A 111 5.08 -2.83 -3.18
CA LEU A 111 6.43 -2.44 -2.80
C LEU A 111 6.48 -1.05 -2.16
N HIS A 112 7.08 -0.96 -0.98
CA HIS A 112 7.65 0.27 -0.46
C HIS A 112 9.09 0.44 -0.94
N LEU A 113 9.44 1.62 -1.45
CA LEU A 113 10.81 1.86 -1.90
C LEU A 113 11.76 2.30 -0.77
N GLY A 114 11.18 2.82 0.32
CA GLY A 114 11.92 3.32 1.46
C GLY A 114 11.77 4.82 1.67
N SER A 115 12.72 5.42 2.37
CA SER A 115 12.67 6.82 2.78
C SER A 115 13.98 7.56 2.53
N ILE A 116 13.96 8.88 2.71
CA ILE A 116 15.18 9.71 2.73
C ILE A 116 15.60 10.02 4.18
N PRO A 117 16.90 10.01 4.51
CA PRO A 117 17.38 10.20 5.87
C PRO A 117 17.31 11.67 6.31
N MET A 118 16.11 12.09 6.61
CA MET A 118 15.87 13.44 7.14
C MET A 118 14.97 13.39 8.37
N LYS A 119 15.05 14.45 9.19
CA LYS A 119 14.15 14.57 10.32
C LYS A 119 12.71 14.59 9.84
N ARG A 120 11.86 13.72 10.37
CA ARG A 120 10.42 13.68 10.07
C ARG A 120 9.77 15.02 10.42
N ILE A 121 9.16 15.67 9.42
CA ILE A 121 8.45 16.96 9.52
C ILE A 121 6.94 16.73 9.32
N SER A 122 6.54 15.73 8.52
CA SER A 122 5.14 15.38 8.30
C SER A 122 4.33 15.27 9.60
N PRO A 123 4.79 14.59 10.68
CA PRO A 123 4.05 14.56 11.93
C PRO A 123 3.87 15.92 12.61
N LYS A 124 4.74 16.88 12.31
CA LYS A 124 4.56 18.26 12.82
C LYS A 124 3.49 19.01 12.06
N LEU A 125 3.39 18.80 10.75
CA LEU A 125 2.32 19.35 9.93
C LEU A 125 0.97 18.79 10.38
N GLU A 126 0.88 17.47 10.58
CA GLU A 126 -0.31 16.79 11.11
C GLU A 126 -0.75 17.37 12.46
N LYS A 127 0.19 17.58 13.39
CA LYS A 127 -0.10 18.20 14.68
C LYS A 127 -0.58 19.64 14.56
N LEU A 128 -0.03 20.41 13.61
CA LEU A 128 -0.48 21.78 13.38
C LEU A 128 -1.87 21.80 12.75
N ALA A 129 -2.14 20.93 11.77
CA ALA A 129 -3.45 20.79 11.14
C ALA A 129 -4.52 20.37 12.17
N LEU A 130 -4.22 19.41 13.04
CA LEU A 130 -5.12 18.94 14.10
C LEU A 130 -5.52 20.06 15.09
N ASN A 131 -4.69 21.07 15.27
CA ASN A 131 -4.94 22.21 16.16
C ASN A 131 -5.43 23.47 15.41
N ASP A 132 -6.06 23.30 14.25
CA ASP A 132 -6.59 24.39 13.41
C ASP A 132 -5.54 25.44 12.99
N LYS A 133 -4.27 25.01 12.89
CA LYS A 133 -3.14 25.86 12.50
C LYS A 133 -2.61 25.54 11.10
N GLY A 134 -3.40 24.83 10.27
CA GLY A 134 -3.01 24.45 8.90
C GLY A 134 -2.74 25.65 7.97
N GLU A 135 -3.33 26.81 8.24
CA GLU A 135 -3.10 28.05 7.48
C GLU A 135 -2.13 29.03 8.18
N SER A 136 -1.48 28.59 9.26
CA SER A 136 -0.60 29.47 10.02
C SER A 136 0.76 29.67 9.35
N LYS A 137 1.41 30.81 9.63
CA LYS A 137 2.81 31.05 9.21
C LYS A 137 3.78 29.96 9.70
N ALA A 138 3.47 29.35 10.86
CA ALA A 138 4.26 28.25 11.40
C ALA A 138 4.12 26.97 10.54
N TYR A 139 2.91 26.70 10.05
CA TYR A 139 2.63 25.62 9.13
C TYR A 139 3.38 25.79 7.82
N GLU A 140 3.21 26.92 7.16
CA GLU A 140 3.89 27.23 5.90
C GLU A 140 5.42 27.17 6.02
N LYS A 141 5.97 27.63 7.14
CA LYS A 141 7.41 27.53 7.42
C LYS A 141 7.87 26.07 7.48
N GLN A 142 7.12 25.18 8.14
CA GLN A 142 7.48 23.76 8.23
C GLN A 142 7.30 23.05 6.88
N LYS A 143 6.22 23.31 6.17
CA LYS A 143 5.95 22.80 4.82
C LYS A 143 7.07 23.16 3.85
N ASN A 144 7.41 24.45 3.75
CA ASN A 144 8.50 24.92 2.89
C ASN A 144 9.87 24.32 3.28
N LYS A 145 10.11 24.12 4.57
CA LYS A 145 11.33 23.46 5.05
C LYS A 145 11.39 21.99 4.61
N LEU A 146 10.26 21.29 4.69
CA LEU A 146 10.14 19.91 4.23
C LEU A 146 10.47 19.80 2.74
N LEU A 147 9.76 20.57 1.91
CA LEU A 147 9.89 20.54 0.46
C LEU A 147 11.34 20.85 0.01
N LYS A 148 11.89 21.98 0.47
CA LYS A 148 13.28 22.39 0.11
C LYS A 148 14.34 21.37 0.54
N LYS A 149 14.20 20.81 1.74
CA LYS A 149 15.19 19.84 2.24
C LYS A 149 15.11 18.53 1.46
N ARG A 150 13.90 18.06 1.18
CA ARG A 150 13.65 16.84 0.44
C ARG A 150 14.20 16.93 -0.98
N GLN A 151 13.86 17.98 -1.71
CA GLN A 151 14.31 18.21 -3.08
C GLN A 151 15.84 18.10 -3.24
N LYS A 152 16.59 18.57 -2.24
CA LYS A 152 18.07 18.52 -2.26
C LYS A 152 18.60 17.11 -2.05
N ILE A 153 17.91 16.26 -1.29
CA ILE A 153 18.44 14.97 -0.82
C ILE A 153 17.92 13.81 -1.65
N ALA A 154 16.66 13.85 -2.08
CA ALA A 154 15.96 12.73 -2.70
C ALA A 154 16.62 12.13 -3.95
N PRO A 155 17.27 12.88 -4.87
CA PRO A 155 17.81 12.31 -6.11
C PRO A 155 18.73 11.11 -5.90
N LEU A 156 19.63 11.16 -4.92
CA LEU A 156 20.52 10.03 -4.61
C LEU A 156 19.76 8.77 -4.20
N TYR A 157 18.66 8.93 -3.46
CA TYR A 157 17.88 7.81 -2.89
C TYR A 157 16.94 7.20 -3.92
N ILE A 158 16.43 8.01 -4.83
CA ILE A 158 15.66 7.53 -5.98
C ILE A 158 16.52 6.65 -6.90
N GLU A 159 17.77 7.05 -7.17
CA GLU A 159 18.69 6.23 -7.96
C GLU A 159 19.03 4.89 -7.27
N ARG A 160 19.16 4.89 -5.94
CA ARG A 160 19.30 3.63 -5.18
C ARG A 160 18.07 2.74 -5.31
N ALA A 161 16.88 3.31 -5.21
CA ALA A 161 15.63 2.58 -5.37
C ALA A 161 15.49 1.98 -6.78
N LYS A 162 15.80 2.74 -7.83
CA LYS A 162 15.85 2.24 -9.22
C LYS A 162 16.81 1.07 -9.36
N SER A 163 18.06 1.23 -8.89
CA SER A 163 19.07 0.17 -8.96
C SER A 163 18.66 -1.11 -8.21
N ALA A 164 17.83 -0.99 -7.17
CA ALA A 164 17.28 -2.15 -6.47
C ALA A 164 16.11 -2.77 -7.25
N LEU A 165 15.20 -1.92 -7.78
CA LEU A 165 14.08 -2.35 -8.63
C LEU A 165 14.57 -3.13 -9.86
N ASP A 166 15.62 -2.64 -10.55
CA ASP A 166 16.18 -3.32 -11.72
C ASP A 166 16.62 -4.75 -11.41
N LYS A 167 17.09 -5.01 -10.18
CA LYS A 167 17.53 -6.35 -9.76
C LYS A 167 16.35 -7.29 -9.46
N VAL A 168 15.28 -6.78 -8.87
CA VAL A 168 14.10 -7.60 -8.56
C VAL A 168 13.18 -7.75 -9.76
N LEU A 169 13.24 -6.82 -10.72
CA LEU A 169 12.46 -6.78 -11.93
C LEU A 169 12.68 -8.02 -12.82
N ILE A 170 13.88 -8.54 -12.87
CA ILE A 170 14.22 -9.73 -13.66
C ILE A 170 13.35 -10.91 -13.22
N GLU A 171 13.39 -11.26 -11.95
CA GLU A 171 12.63 -12.36 -11.37
C GLU A 171 11.11 -12.12 -11.47
N ALA A 172 10.65 -10.87 -11.23
CA ALA A 172 9.24 -10.52 -11.34
C ALA A 172 8.72 -10.69 -12.78
N SER A 173 9.52 -10.29 -13.78
CA SER A 173 9.16 -10.42 -15.19
C SER A 173 9.10 -11.88 -15.64
N GLU A 174 10.06 -12.70 -15.25
CA GLU A 174 10.09 -14.13 -15.55
C GLU A 174 8.87 -14.87 -14.99
N ASN A 175 8.36 -14.43 -13.83
CA ASN A 175 7.18 -15.00 -13.19
C ASN A 175 5.87 -14.28 -13.54
N SER A 176 5.90 -13.27 -14.41
CA SER A 176 4.72 -12.45 -14.77
C SER A 176 4.00 -11.85 -13.55
N ILE A 177 4.75 -11.42 -12.53
CA ILE A 177 4.26 -10.80 -11.32
C ILE A 177 4.41 -9.29 -11.42
N ASN A 178 3.30 -8.56 -11.29
CA ASN A 178 3.34 -7.10 -11.28
C ASN A 178 4.00 -6.56 -10.01
N LEU A 179 4.82 -5.53 -10.16
CA LEU A 179 5.42 -4.76 -9.07
C LEU A 179 4.65 -3.44 -8.91
N GLY A 180 3.78 -3.35 -7.92
CA GLY A 180 3.03 -2.15 -7.59
C GLY A 180 3.83 -1.25 -6.65
N ILE A 181 4.35 -0.12 -7.14
CA ILE A 181 5.04 0.86 -6.31
C ILE A 181 4.00 1.69 -5.57
N GLU A 182 3.97 1.56 -4.25
CA GLU A 182 2.93 2.16 -3.44
C GLU A 182 3.18 3.64 -3.15
N SER A 183 2.09 4.43 -3.19
CA SER A 183 2.09 5.80 -2.68
C SER A 183 2.18 5.82 -1.16
N ARG A 184 3.13 6.57 -0.61
CA ARG A 184 3.42 6.63 0.82
C ARG A 184 2.73 7.80 1.51
N SER A 185 2.40 7.64 2.79
CA SER A 185 1.67 8.65 3.57
C SER A 185 2.54 9.83 4.03
N ALA A 186 3.80 9.58 4.37
CA ALA A 186 4.71 10.63 4.79
C ALA A 186 5.50 11.19 3.60
N TYR A 187 5.66 12.51 3.57
CA TYR A 187 6.36 13.17 2.46
C TYR A 187 7.88 12.93 2.46
N GLU A 188 8.41 12.39 3.55
CA GLU A 188 9.80 11.94 3.65
C GLU A 188 10.04 10.56 3.03
N ASP A 189 8.98 9.82 2.74
CA ASP A 189 9.09 8.52 2.10
C ASP A 189 9.21 8.66 0.58
N LEU A 190 9.68 7.63 -0.08
CA LEU A 190 9.84 7.56 -1.53
C LEU A 190 8.83 6.59 -2.16
N PRO A 191 8.34 6.94 -3.33
CA PRO A 191 8.47 8.19 -4.05
C PRO A 191 7.45 9.26 -3.62
N ASN A 192 7.77 10.54 -3.86
CA ASN A 192 6.76 11.59 -3.91
C ASN A 192 6.10 11.62 -5.30
N GLU A 193 5.24 12.63 -5.55
CA GLU A 193 4.46 12.72 -6.77
C GLU A 193 5.33 12.90 -8.03
N GLU A 194 6.30 13.81 -8.00
CA GLU A 194 7.21 14.06 -9.12
C GLU A 194 8.11 12.85 -9.40
N GLU A 195 8.58 12.20 -8.35
CA GLU A 195 9.41 11.01 -8.43
C GLU A 195 8.62 9.81 -8.96
N MET A 196 7.35 9.65 -8.55
CA MET A 196 6.48 8.59 -9.07
C MET A 196 6.27 8.75 -10.58
N ILE A 197 5.97 9.97 -11.05
CA ILE A 197 5.84 10.25 -12.48
C ILE A 197 7.14 9.91 -13.22
N SER A 198 8.28 10.30 -12.65
CA SER A 198 9.59 10.00 -13.23
C SER A 198 9.88 8.49 -13.27
N LEU A 199 9.48 7.75 -12.24
CA LEU A 199 9.58 6.28 -12.20
C LEU A 199 8.68 5.62 -13.25
N MET A 200 7.42 6.03 -13.35
CA MET A 200 6.49 5.49 -14.35
C MET A 200 7.00 5.74 -15.79
N LYS A 201 7.54 6.92 -16.03
CA LYS A 201 8.19 7.22 -17.32
C LYS A 201 9.45 6.38 -17.56
N HIS A 202 10.26 6.15 -16.52
CA HIS A 202 11.49 5.35 -16.64
C HIS A 202 11.20 3.88 -16.98
N TYR A 203 10.09 3.35 -16.47
CA TYR A 203 9.66 1.96 -16.68
C TYR A 203 8.50 1.83 -17.67
N GLU A 204 8.27 2.83 -18.56
CA GLU A 204 7.12 2.82 -19.49
C GLU A 204 7.10 1.60 -20.42
N ASP A 205 8.27 1.09 -20.81
CA ASP A 205 8.41 -0.12 -21.61
C ASP A 205 8.45 -1.42 -20.78
N THR A 206 8.18 -1.32 -19.48
CA THR A 206 8.26 -2.44 -18.55
C THR A 206 6.88 -2.74 -17.94
N PRO A 207 6.06 -3.58 -18.61
CA PRO A 207 4.64 -3.73 -18.27
C PRO A 207 4.37 -4.29 -16.87
N VAL A 208 5.34 -4.94 -16.23
CA VAL A 208 5.17 -5.47 -14.87
C VAL A 208 5.36 -4.41 -13.78
N VAL A 209 5.94 -3.24 -14.08
CA VAL A 209 6.06 -2.14 -13.11
C VAL A 209 4.87 -1.20 -13.23
N GLY A 210 4.34 -0.76 -12.11
CA GLY A 210 3.27 0.23 -12.11
C GLY A 210 3.03 0.86 -10.74
N TYR A 211 2.05 1.74 -10.71
CA TYR A 211 1.65 2.49 -9.53
C TYR A 211 0.62 1.70 -8.71
N TRP A 212 0.82 1.67 -7.40
CA TRP A 212 -0.16 1.17 -6.43
C TRP A 212 -0.74 2.35 -5.66
N HIS A 213 -2.04 2.57 -5.85
CA HIS A 213 -2.73 3.70 -5.25
C HIS A 213 -3.23 3.35 -3.85
N ASP A 214 -2.66 3.96 -2.81
CA ASP A 214 -3.21 3.88 -1.48
C ASP A 214 -4.07 5.12 -1.20
N PHE A 215 -5.38 4.92 -1.06
CA PHE A 215 -6.36 5.98 -0.88
C PHE A 215 -6.10 6.79 0.39
N GLY A 216 -5.81 6.12 1.50
CA GLY A 216 -5.60 6.80 2.76
C GLY A 216 -4.27 7.54 2.82
N HIS A 217 -3.20 6.98 2.26
CA HIS A 217 -1.91 7.63 2.20
C HIS A 217 -1.96 8.92 1.37
N ILE A 218 -2.64 8.89 0.23
CA ILE A 218 -2.82 10.08 -0.60
C ILE A 218 -3.75 11.09 0.08
N GLN A 219 -4.85 10.62 0.72
CA GLN A 219 -5.74 11.51 1.46
C GLN A 219 -5.03 12.25 2.59
N ARG A 220 -4.13 11.59 3.32
CA ARG A 220 -3.32 12.25 4.36
C ARG A 220 -2.48 13.39 3.80
N LYS A 221 -1.85 13.21 2.64
CA LYS A 221 -1.10 14.28 1.97
C LYS A 221 -2.01 15.38 1.45
N HIS A 222 -3.19 15.04 0.93
CA HIS A 222 -4.22 16.00 0.54
C HIS A 222 -4.67 16.86 1.74
N ASN A 223 -4.97 16.24 2.87
CA ASN A 223 -5.35 16.91 4.12
C ASN A 223 -4.27 17.88 4.62
N LEU A 224 -3.01 17.63 4.29
CA LEU A 224 -1.89 18.52 4.58
C LEU A 224 -1.62 19.55 3.46
N GLY A 225 -2.46 19.62 2.43
CA GLY A 225 -2.26 20.52 1.29
C GLY A 225 -0.92 20.31 0.56
N LEU A 226 -0.41 19.09 0.55
CA LEU A 226 0.82 18.70 -0.16
C LEU A 226 0.54 18.29 -1.60
N LEU A 227 -0.67 17.81 -1.87
CA LEU A 227 -1.17 17.47 -3.20
C LEU A 227 -2.70 17.60 -3.25
N ASP A 228 -3.30 17.56 -4.44
CA ASP A 228 -4.72 17.30 -4.63
C ASP A 228 -4.97 15.85 -4.99
N HIS A 229 -5.87 15.17 -4.25
CA HIS A 229 -6.11 13.73 -4.40
C HIS A 229 -6.77 13.40 -5.74
N ASP A 230 -7.73 14.22 -6.15
CA ASP A 230 -8.48 14.01 -7.37
C ASP A 230 -7.61 14.23 -8.63
N GLU A 231 -6.83 15.32 -8.64
CA GLU A 231 -5.87 15.60 -9.72
C GLU A 231 -4.79 14.52 -9.79
N TRP A 232 -4.27 14.10 -8.63
CA TRP A 232 -3.26 13.06 -8.55
C TRP A 232 -3.75 11.73 -9.14
N LEU A 233 -4.93 11.29 -8.71
CA LEU A 233 -5.52 10.04 -9.20
C LEU A 233 -5.78 10.10 -10.71
N SER A 234 -6.29 11.23 -11.22
CA SER A 234 -6.47 11.44 -12.66
C SER A 234 -5.17 11.29 -13.45
N LYS A 235 -4.08 11.84 -12.92
CA LYS A 235 -2.76 11.80 -13.55
C LYS A 235 -2.16 10.40 -13.54
N MET A 236 -2.39 9.65 -12.47
CA MET A 236 -1.80 8.32 -12.30
C MET A 236 -2.65 7.18 -12.87
N ASN A 237 -3.89 7.44 -13.27
CA ASN A 237 -4.82 6.43 -13.79
C ASN A 237 -4.20 5.45 -14.79
N PRO A 238 -3.42 5.88 -15.81
CA PRO A 238 -2.85 4.97 -16.81
C PRO A 238 -1.82 3.99 -16.25
N HIS A 239 -1.27 4.27 -15.06
CA HIS A 239 -0.19 3.49 -14.47
C HIS A 239 -0.66 2.61 -13.30
N ILE A 240 -1.95 2.71 -12.91
CA ILE A 240 -2.47 1.99 -11.74
C ILE A 240 -2.50 0.49 -11.99
N LYS A 241 -1.85 -0.28 -11.13
CA LYS A 241 -1.88 -1.75 -11.10
C LYS A 241 -2.81 -2.32 -10.03
N GLY A 242 -3.20 -1.52 -9.06
CA GLY A 242 -4.09 -1.87 -7.98
C GLY A 242 -4.19 -0.76 -6.94
N CYS A 243 -5.02 -0.97 -5.93
CA CYS A 243 -5.16 0.01 -4.86
C CYS A 243 -5.40 -0.64 -3.49
N HIS A 244 -4.94 0.04 -2.44
CA HIS A 244 -5.36 -0.16 -1.07
C HIS A 244 -6.53 0.76 -0.73
N LEU A 245 -7.58 0.16 -0.20
CA LEU A 245 -8.82 0.82 0.13
C LEU A 245 -8.99 0.91 1.63
N HIS A 246 -8.85 2.10 2.16
CA HIS A 246 -9.21 2.46 3.53
C HIS A 246 -9.48 3.96 3.64
N ASP A 247 -10.19 4.35 4.66
CA ASP A 247 -10.55 5.76 4.88
C ASP A 247 -9.59 6.44 5.86
N VAL A 248 -9.69 7.76 5.94
CA VAL A 248 -8.92 8.63 6.83
C VAL A 248 -9.86 9.52 7.63
N LYS A 249 -9.71 9.52 8.96
CA LYS A 249 -10.28 10.56 9.82
C LYS A 249 -9.26 11.66 10.02
N TRP A 250 -9.68 12.87 9.75
CA TRP A 250 -8.87 14.10 9.80
C TRP A 250 -7.89 14.15 10.97
N PRO A 251 -6.69 14.60 10.77
CA PRO A 251 -6.01 14.83 9.48
C PRO A 251 -5.25 13.61 8.97
N HIS A 252 -5.00 12.57 9.81
CA HIS A 252 -4.00 11.54 9.53
C HIS A 252 -4.36 10.13 10.04
N ARG A 253 -5.53 9.91 10.64
CA ARG A 253 -5.91 8.58 11.13
C ARG A 253 -6.45 7.72 9.98
N ASP A 254 -5.53 7.05 9.32
CA ASP A 254 -5.78 6.13 8.21
C ASP A 254 -6.21 4.72 8.64
N HIS A 255 -6.30 3.79 7.69
CA HIS A 255 -6.73 2.41 7.86
C HIS A 255 -8.08 2.29 8.60
N GLN A 256 -8.97 3.26 8.38
CA GLN A 256 -10.36 3.23 8.81
C GLN A 256 -11.20 2.46 7.79
N VAL A 257 -12.37 1.93 8.20
CA VAL A 257 -13.30 1.33 7.25
C VAL A 257 -13.79 2.37 6.24
N PRO A 258 -13.94 2.03 4.96
CA PRO A 258 -14.45 2.95 3.95
C PRO A 258 -15.77 3.62 4.37
N PHE A 259 -15.97 4.87 3.96
CA PHE A 259 -17.12 5.73 4.31
C PHE A 259 -17.24 6.14 5.80
N SER A 260 -16.18 5.95 6.59
CA SER A 260 -16.16 6.40 7.99
C SER A 260 -15.31 7.66 8.23
N GLY A 261 -14.67 8.19 7.21
CA GLY A 261 -13.77 9.34 7.24
C GLY A 261 -14.06 10.37 6.14
N ASP A 262 -12.99 10.96 5.62
CA ASP A 262 -13.05 12.16 4.78
C ASP A 262 -12.98 11.86 3.27
N ILE A 263 -12.74 10.60 2.86
CA ILE A 263 -12.54 10.25 1.45
C ILE A 263 -13.87 10.16 0.70
N ASN A 264 -14.00 10.91 -0.38
CA ASN A 264 -15.14 10.81 -1.29
C ASN A 264 -14.92 9.66 -2.31
N PHE A 265 -15.11 8.42 -1.87
CA PHE A 265 -14.95 7.25 -2.72
C PHE A 265 -15.83 7.26 -3.96
N THR A 266 -17.05 7.81 -3.86
CA THR A 266 -18.02 7.84 -4.97
C THR A 266 -17.46 8.64 -6.17
N GLU A 267 -16.74 9.71 -5.92
CA GLU A 267 -16.13 10.50 -7.00
C GLU A 267 -14.80 9.90 -7.44
N LEU A 268 -13.92 9.54 -6.50
CA LEU A 268 -12.58 9.06 -6.83
C LEU A 268 -12.61 7.72 -7.58
N PHE A 269 -13.55 6.82 -7.26
CA PHE A 269 -13.68 5.53 -7.94
C PHE A 269 -14.06 5.63 -9.41
N LYS A 270 -14.64 6.73 -9.86
CA LYS A 270 -14.88 6.98 -11.30
C LYS A 270 -13.59 7.03 -12.13
N LYS A 271 -12.46 7.21 -11.46
CA LYS A 271 -11.12 7.33 -12.06
C LYS A 271 -10.27 6.06 -11.87
N ILE A 272 -10.78 5.06 -11.19
CA ILE A 272 -10.08 3.78 -11.01
C ILE A 272 -10.38 2.87 -12.20
N PRO A 273 -9.37 2.24 -12.82
CA PRO A 273 -9.59 1.23 -13.85
C PRO A 273 -10.41 0.04 -13.31
N ASN A 274 -11.33 -0.48 -14.12
CA ASN A 274 -12.27 -1.51 -13.69
C ASN A 274 -11.61 -2.86 -13.35
N ASP A 275 -10.50 -3.20 -14.01
CA ASP A 275 -9.93 -4.56 -13.97
C ASP A 275 -8.74 -4.72 -13.02
N ILE A 276 -8.55 -3.78 -12.10
CA ILE A 276 -7.47 -3.84 -11.13
C ILE A 276 -7.92 -4.47 -9.80
N PRO A 277 -6.99 -5.02 -8.99
CA PRO A 277 -7.28 -5.42 -7.61
C PRO A 277 -7.55 -4.20 -6.71
N ILE A 278 -8.61 -4.33 -5.90
CA ILE A 278 -9.01 -3.38 -4.87
C ILE A 278 -8.92 -4.12 -3.55
N VAL A 279 -7.97 -3.73 -2.71
CA VAL A 279 -7.65 -4.44 -1.47
C VAL A 279 -8.09 -3.61 -0.26
N TRP A 280 -9.00 -4.15 0.54
CA TRP A 280 -9.36 -3.54 1.82
C TRP A 280 -8.20 -3.74 2.80
N GLU A 281 -7.47 -2.68 3.10
CA GLU A 281 -6.35 -2.70 4.03
C GLU A 281 -6.69 -1.94 5.31
N LEU A 282 -7.11 -2.67 6.34
CA LEU A 282 -7.69 -2.09 7.53
C LEU A 282 -6.83 -2.31 8.78
N SER A 283 -6.86 -1.34 9.70
CA SER A 283 -6.23 -1.49 11.00
C SER A 283 -6.82 -2.68 11.77
N HIS A 284 -5.96 -3.43 12.47
CA HIS A 284 -6.35 -4.50 13.40
C HIS A 284 -7.34 -4.06 14.49
N ARG A 285 -7.53 -2.76 14.67
CA ARG A 285 -8.48 -2.16 15.62
C ARG A 285 -9.90 -2.08 15.09
N ARG A 286 -10.11 -2.36 13.79
CA ARG A 286 -11.47 -2.34 13.22
C ARG A 286 -12.21 -3.61 13.61
N THR A 287 -13.46 -3.45 14.02
CA THR A 287 -14.30 -4.57 14.43
C THR A 287 -14.99 -5.21 13.23
N LYS A 288 -15.35 -6.50 13.34
CA LYS A 288 -16.15 -7.20 12.31
C LYS A 288 -17.41 -6.41 11.97
N LYS A 289 -18.09 -5.84 12.97
CA LYS A 289 -19.30 -5.04 12.79
C LYS A 289 -19.05 -3.83 11.89
N GLU A 290 -18.02 -3.02 12.19
CA GLU A 290 -17.66 -1.86 11.35
C GLU A 290 -17.36 -2.26 9.91
N ILE A 291 -16.65 -3.38 9.71
CA ILE A 291 -16.30 -3.89 8.38
C ILE A 291 -17.55 -4.32 7.61
N LEU A 292 -18.44 -5.10 8.23
CA LEU A 292 -19.69 -5.58 7.60
C LEU A 292 -20.63 -4.43 7.24
N GLU A 293 -20.79 -3.43 8.12
CA GLU A 293 -21.57 -2.22 7.85
C GLU A 293 -20.99 -1.43 6.66
N SER A 294 -19.67 -1.27 6.62
CA SER A 294 -18.99 -0.60 5.52
C SER A 294 -19.11 -1.39 4.21
N LEU A 295 -18.96 -2.71 4.25
CA LEU A 295 -19.12 -3.59 3.08
C LEU A 295 -20.55 -3.56 2.53
N SER A 296 -21.56 -3.55 3.39
CA SER A 296 -22.95 -3.38 2.98
C SER A 296 -23.16 -2.04 2.24
N LYS A 297 -22.60 -0.96 2.76
CA LYS A 297 -22.65 0.36 2.10
C LYS A 297 -21.90 0.36 0.77
N TRP A 298 -20.72 -0.26 0.71
CA TRP A 298 -19.95 -0.44 -0.51
C TRP A 298 -20.77 -1.13 -1.60
N ASN A 299 -21.36 -2.27 -1.26
CA ASN A 299 -22.18 -3.06 -2.18
C ASN A 299 -23.39 -2.28 -2.69
N SER A 300 -24.03 -1.49 -1.83
CA SER A 300 -25.18 -0.65 -2.24
C SER A 300 -24.79 0.47 -3.23
N ILE A 301 -23.56 0.95 -3.20
CA ILE A 301 -23.08 2.04 -4.08
C ILE A 301 -22.50 1.49 -5.39
N PHE A 302 -21.67 0.46 -5.31
CA PHE A 302 -20.85 0.02 -6.44
C PHE A 302 -21.36 -1.24 -7.14
N ASN A 303 -22.05 -2.16 -6.44
CA ASN A 303 -22.56 -3.38 -7.08
C ASN A 303 -23.93 -3.21 -7.75
N THR A 304 -24.73 -2.20 -7.37
CA THR A 304 -26.02 -1.89 -8.03
C THR A 304 -25.85 -1.36 -9.46
N ASN A 305 -24.64 -0.98 -9.87
CA ASN A 305 -24.39 -0.50 -11.23
C ASN A 305 -24.13 -1.62 -12.24
N VAL A 306 -23.92 -2.86 -11.82
CA VAL A 306 -23.71 -4.00 -12.73
C VAL A 306 -25.02 -4.44 -13.37
N GLU A 307 -26.16 -4.30 -12.68
CA GLU A 307 -27.49 -4.70 -13.20
C GLU A 307 -28.14 -3.66 -14.14
N LYS A 308 -27.61 -2.43 -14.22
CA LYS A 308 -28.18 -1.38 -15.09
C LYS A 308 -27.51 -1.25 -16.47
N ASN A 309 -26.42 -1.99 -16.73
CA ASN A 309 -25.69 -1.97 -17.99
C ASN A 309 -25.70 -3.31 -18.73
N THR A 310 -26.59 -4.24 -18.34
CA THR A 310 -26.95 -5.45 -19.07
C THR A 310 -28.38 -5.33 -19.61
#